data_d2d8f1622cae7ddc8eb6d26ae56b2b94
#
_entry.id   d2d8f1622cae7ddc8eb6d26ae56b2b94
#
_cell.length_a   1.000
_cell.length_b   1.000
_cell.length_c   1.000
_cell.angle_alpha   90.00
_cell.angle_beta   90.00
_cell.angle_gamma   90.00
#
_symmetry.space_group_name_H-M   'P 1'
#
loop_
_entity.id
_entity.type
_entity.pdbx_description
1 polymer ?
#
loop_
_entity_poly.entity_id
_entity_poly.type
_entity_poly.pdbx_seq_one_letter_code
_entity_poly.pdbx_strand_id
1 'polypeptide(L)' 'MKKTIITVVGKDTVGIIAKVCTYLADNNVNILDISQTIVQGYFNMMMVTDASKCEKDNGVL' A
#
# COMPACT_ATOMS: atom_id res chain seq x y z
N MET A 1 -4.54 -2.75 -17.24
CA MET A 1 -4.38 -2.67 -15.78
C MET A 1 -2.88 -2.57 -15.43
N LYS A 2 -2.57 -1.62 -14.58
CA LYS A 2 -1.19 -1.47 -14.13
C LYS A 2 -1.07 -2.02 -12.70
N LYS A 3 -0.76 -3.30 -12.61
CA LYS A 3 -0.68 -3.99 -11.33
C LYS A 3 0.63 -3.64 -10.62
N THR A 4 0.53 -3.17 -9.40
CA THR A 4 1.69 -2.76 -8.61
C THR A 4 1.62 -3.43 -7.25
N ILE A 5 2.75 -3.93 -6.77
CA ILE A 5 2.85 -4.55 -5.46
C ILE A 5 3.55 -3.58 -4.53
N ILE A 6 2.90 -3.30 -3.40
CA ILE A 6 3.43 -2.37 -2.39
C ILE A 6 3.64 -3.16 -1.11
N THR A 7 4.84 -3.06 -0.56
CA THR A 7 5.19 -3.72 0.69
C THR A 7 5.50 -2.67 1.75
N VAL A 8 4.92 -2.85 2.92
CA VAL A 8 5.13 -1.95 4.06
C VAL A 8 5.59 -2.76 5.26
N VAL A 9 6.65 -2.31 5.90
CA VAL A 9 7.19 -2.96 7.10
C VAL A 9 7.42 -1.88 8.16
N GLY A 10 6.94 -2.13 9.38
CA GLY A 10 7.13 -1.16 10.46
C GLY A 10 6.64 -1.68 11.79
N LYS A 11 6.83 -0.88 12.82
CA LYS A 11 6.41 -1.25 14.17
C LYS A 11 5.03 -0.72 14.54
N ASP A 12 4.66 0.45 14.02
CA ASP A 12 3.37 1.07 14.34
C ASP A 12 2.39 0.80 13.21
N THR A 13 1.47 -0.12 13.46
CA THR A 13 0.57 -0.58 12.43
C THR A 13 -0.54 0.42 12.12
N VAL A 14 -1.07 1.10 13.14
CA VAL A 14 -2.25 1.94 12.96
C VAL A 14 -1.94 3.17 12.11
N GLY A 15 -0.90 3.91 12.46
CA GLY A 15 -0.55 5.11 11.72
C GLY A 15 -0.08 4.81 10.31
N ILE A 16 0.69 3.74 10.16
CA ILE A 16 1.23 3.37 8.85
C ILE A 16 0.12 3.00 7.88
N ILE A 17 -0.82 2.16 8.32
CA ILE A 17 -1.91 1.73 7.45
C ILE A 17 -2.75 2.93 7.01
N ALA A 18 -3.08 3.81 7.96
CA ALA A 18 -3.90 4.98 7.64
C ALA A 18 -3.21 5.87 6.61
N LYS A 19 -1.91 6.13 6.79
CA LYS A 19 -1.17 6.97 5.87
C LYS A 19 -1.06 6.37 4.48
N VAL A 20 -0.76 5.08 4.40
CA VAL A 20 -0.62 4.41 3.11
C VAL A 20 -1.95 4.38 2.38
N CYS A 21 -3.04 4.02 3.07
CA CYS A 21 -4.34 3.96 2.42
C CYS A 21 -4.81 5.33 1.94
N THR A 22 -4.58 6.37 2.74
CA THR A 22 -4.93 7.73 2.34
C THR A 22 -4.14 8.15 1.11
N TYR A 23 -2.84 7.87 1.12
CA TYR A 23 -2.00 8.22 -0.02
C TYR A 23 -2.48 7.53 -1.30
N LEU A 24 -2.80 6.26 -1.21
CA LEU A 24 -3.27 5.51 -2.38
C LEU A 24 -4.61 6.05 -2.88
N ALA A 25 -5.54 6.35 -1.97
CA ALA A 25 -6.83 6.90 -2.34
C ALA A 25 -6.66 8.26 -3.03
N ASP A 26 -5.79 9.11 -2.49
CA ASP A 26 -5.57 10.44 -3.05
C ASP A 26 -4.94 10.39 -4.44
N ASN A 27 -4.29 9.29 -4.78
CA ASN A 27 -3.65 9.13 -6.08
C ASN A 27 -4.41 8.19 -7.01
N ASN A 28 -5.65 7.88 -6.68
CA ASN A 28 -6.52 7.05 -7.52
C ASN A 28 -5.96 5.64 -7.75
N VAL A 29 -5.31 5.10 -6.74
CA VAL A 29 -4.81 3.73 -6.79
C VAL A 29 -5.83 2.82 -6.14
N ASN A 30 -6.29 1.81 -6.86
CA ASN A 30 -7.27 0.86 -6.36
C ASN A 30 -6.58 -0.34 -5.74
N ILE A 31 -7.00 -0.71 -4.53
CA ILE A 31 -6.44 -1.86 -3.82
C ILE A 31 -7.22 -3.10 -4.23
N LEU A 32 -6.51 -4.09 -4.79
CA LEU A 32 -7.11 -5.33 -5.25
C LEU A 32 -7.04 -6.43 -4.20
N ASP A 33 -5.97 -6.43 -3.41
CA ASP A 33 -5.76 -7.46 -2.40
C ASP A 33 -4.81 -6.95 -1.34
N ILE A 34 -4.99 -7.38 -0.11
CA ILE A 34 -4.12 -7.04 1.01
C ILE A 34 -3.84 -8.30 1.81
N SER A 35 -2.57 -8.49 2.16
CA SER A 35 -2.15 -9.53 3.07
C SER A 35 -1.26 -8.90 4.12
N GLN A 36 -1.50 -9.21 5.39
CA GLN A 36 -0.70 -8.65 6.47
C GLN A 36 -0.44 -9.69 7.55
N THR A 37 0.71 -9.57 8.16
CA THR A 37 1.10 -10.43 9.29
C THR A 37 1.86 -9.58 10.31
N ILE A 38 1.87 -10.06 11.55
CA ILE A 38 2.65 -9.45 12.62
C ILE A 38 3.64 -10.51 13.10
N VAL A 39 4.93 -10.18 13.03
CA VAL A 39 5.99 -11.10 13.42
C VAL A 39 6.89 -10.38 14.41
N GLN A 40 6.99 -10.87 15.64
CA GLN A 40 7.85 -10.30 16.66
C GLN A 40 7.60 -8.81 16.90
N GLY A 41 6.35 -8.40 16.86
CA GLY A 41 5.98 -6.99 17.03
C GLY A 41 6.19 -6.13 15.81
N TYR A 42 6.67 -6.69 14.72
CA TYR A 42 6.81 -5.98 13.46
C TYR A 42 5.64 -6.28 12.54
N PHE A 43 5.18 -5.24 11.90
CA PHE A 43 4.07 -5.31 10.97
C PHE A 43 4.60 -5.47 9.55
N ASN A 44 4.07 -6.46 8.83
CA ASN A 44 4.39 -6.68 7.42
C ASN A 44 3.09 -6.66 6.64
N MET A 45 3.02 -5.83 5.62
CA MET A 45 1.83 -5.75 4.78
C MET A 45 2.25 -5.76 3.32
N MET A 46 1.55 -6.55 2.52
CA MET A 46 1.73 -6.55 1.07
C MET A 46 0.40 -6.29 0.43
N MET A 47 0.37 -5.34 -0.50
CA MET A 47 -0.83 -5.01 -1.24
C MET A 47 -0.61 -5.20 -2.72
N VAL A 48 -1.61 -5.74 -3.39
CA VAL A 48 -1.66 -5.77 -4.85
C VAL A 48 -2.63 -4.67 -5.27
N THR A 49 -2.17 -3.76 -6.09
CA THR A 49 -2.94 -2.57 -6.46
C THR A 49 -3.02 -2.41 -7.95
N ASP A 50 -4.01 -1.64 -8.39
CA ASP A 50 -4.14 -1.21 -9.78
C ASP A 50 -3.91 0.29 -9.82
N ALA A 51 -2.79 0.70 -10.39
CA ALA A 51 -2.39 2.10 -10.48
C ALA A 51 -2.64 2.69 -11.86
N SER A 52 -3.50 2.07 -12.66
CA SER A 52 -3.72 2.51 -14.05
C SER A 52 -4.34 3.90 -14.11
N LYS A 53 -5.05 4.33 -13.07
CA LYS A 53 -5.65 5.67 -13.01
C LYS A 53 -4.84 6.65 -12.18
N CYS A 54 -3.66 6.25 -11.74
CA CYS A 54 -2.79 7.12 -10.97
C CYS A 54 -2.16 8.16 -11.88
N GLU A 55 -2.22 9.43 -11.47
CA GLU A 55 -1.66 10.53 -12.27
C GLU A 55 -0.15 10.63 -12.15
N LYS A 56 0.41 10.01 -11.14
CA LYS A 56 1.85 10.04 -10.92
C LYS A 56 2.49 8.84 -11.60
N ASP A 57 3.69 9.05 -12.11
CA ASP A 57 4.44 7.97 -12.71
C ASP A 57 4.88 6.96 -11.66
N ASN A 58 5.17 5.76 -12.14
CA ASN A 58 5.76 4.73 -11.29
C ASN A 58 7.06 5.25 -10.71
N GLY A 59 7.36 4.77 -9.53
CA GLY A 59 8.50 5.26 -8.79
C GLY A 59 8.13 6.36 -7.81
N VAL A 60 6.97 6.95 -7.97
CA VAL A 60 6.47 7.97 -7.05
C VAL A 60 5.58 7.32 -5.98
N LEU A 61 4.98 6.23 -6.29
CA LEU A 61 4.29 5.40 -5.32
C LEU A 61 5.27 4.50 -4.57
#